data_0daa47554f7a2bd4eed2168ddad5ac88
#
_entry.id   0daa47554f7a2bd4eed2168ddad5ac88
#
_cell.length_a   1.000
_cell.length_b   1.000
_cell.length_c   1.000
_cell.angle_alpha   90.00
_cell.angle_beta   90.00
_cell.angle_gamma   90.00
#
_symmetry.space_group_name_H-M   'P 1'
#
loop_
_entity.id
_entity.type
_entity.pdbx_description
1 polymer ?
#
loop_
_entity_poly.entity_id
_entity_poly.type
_entity_poly.pdbx_seq_one_letter_code
_entity_poly.pdbx_strand_id
1 'polypeptide(L)'
;MPDKVQYNDKELILRFQQGDELAYVELVNRYRDRLINFVFRFVGSFEEAEDIVQDTFVKLYQKKDYYRPISAFSTWIFTIASNLAKTELRKRKRRKVSYLSQIGMQEKDFDIPVEDTTDEETVGEYTESQIQDAIQSLQLHFRTALILRDIEELSYEEISKILDVPLGTIKSRINRARLQLQEKLKHVHKDRRTPI
;
A
#
# COMPACT_ATOMS: atom_id res chain seq x y z
N MET A 1 0.97 9.96 38.03
CA MET A 1 0.62 10.49 36.71
C MET A 1 -0.75 9.94 36.38
N PRO A 2 -1.74 10.73 35.95
CA PRO A 2 -3.04 10.17 35.60
C PRO A 2 -2.87 9.21 34.44
N ASP A 3 -3.50 8.03 34.56
CA ASP A 3 -3.55 7.02 33.51
C ASP A 3 -4.02 7.69 32.21
N LYS A 4 -3.18 7.67 31.16
CA LYS A 4 -3.60 8.12 29.83
C LYS A 4 -4.76 7.23 29.39
N VAL A 5 -5.96 7.77 29.38
CA VAL A 5 -7.14 7.07 28.85
C VAL A 5 -6.83 6.70 27.41
N GLN A 6 -6.66 5.42 27.14
CA GLN A 6 -6.33 4.92 25.81
C GLN A 6 -7.63 4.69 25.04
N TYR A 7 -8.02 5.66 24.20
CA TYR A 7 -9.18 5.55 23.34
C TYR A 7 -8.90 4.60 22.17
N ASN A 8 -9.89 3.81 21.78
CA ASN A 8 -9.82 3.04 20.53
C ASN A 8 -10.12 3.93 19.31
N ASP A 9 -9.84 3.41 18.10
CA ASP A 9 -9.96 4.21 16.87
C ASP A 9 -11.39 4.69 16.60
N LYS A 10 -12.39 3.87 16.97
CA LYS A 10 -13.81 4.25 16.84
C LYS A 10 -14.15 5.42 17.77
N GLU A 11 -13.65 5.41 18.99
CA GLU A 11 -13.85 6.51 19.93
C GLU A 11 -13.14 7.76 19.45
N LEU A 12 -11.91 7.65 18.96
CA LEU A 12 -11.15 8.78 18.44
C LEU A 12 -11.85 9.46 17.27
N ILE A 13 -12.30 8.70 16.26
CA ILE A 13 -12.97 9.30 15.12
C ILE A 13 -14.30 9.98 15.51
N LEU A 14 -15.06 9.39 16.43
CA LEU A 14 -16.31 10.01 16.92
C LEU A 14 -16.03 11.31 17.70
N ARG A 15 -14.99 11.34 18.52
CA ARG A 15 -14.54 12.58 19.22
C ARG A 15 -14.08 13.64 18.21
N PHE A 16 -13.34 13.23 17.17
CA PHE A 16 -12.92 14.14 16.12
C PHE A 16 -14.11 14.71 15.34
N GLN A 17 -15.16 13.93 15.08
CA GLN A 17 -16.40 14.43 14.49
C GLN A 17 -17.07 15.50 15.36
N GLN A 18 -16.91 15.40 16.68
CA GLN A 18 -17.42 16.38 17.67
C GLN A 18 -16.51 17.61 17.84
N GLY A 19 -15.40 17.70 17.09
CA GLY A 19 -14.48 18.83 17.13
C GLY A 19 -13.24 18.65 18.00
N ASP A 20 -12.99 17.44 18.53
CA ASP A 20 -11.77 17.16 19.29
C ASP A 20 -10.58 16.97 18.35
N GLU A 21 -9.81 18.03 18.14
CA GLU A 21 -8.62 18.03 17.28
C GLU A 21 -7.49 17.12 17.82
N LEU A 22 -7.41 16.90 19.13
CA LEU A 22 -6.41 16.01 19.72
C LEU A 22 -6.70 14.55 19.33
N ALA A 23 -7.96 14.16 19.18
CA ALA A 23 -8.33 12.86 18.69
C ALA A 23 -7.88 12.64 17.22
N TYR A 24 -7.92 13.69 16.39
CA TYR A 24 -7.36 13.63 15.03
C TYR A 24 -5.83 13.44 15.06
N VAL A 25 -5.11 14.21 15.88
CA VAL A 25 -3.66 14.06 16.02
C VAL A 25 -3.28 12.66 16.45
N GLU A 26 -4.03 12.05 17.37
CA GLU A 26 -3.78 10.68 17.81
C GLU A 26 -4.02 9.67 16.67
N LEU A 27 -5.07 9.84 15.85
CA LEU A 27 -5.31 9.00 14.66
C LEU A 27 -4.17 9.15 13.65
N VAL A 28 -3.69 10.37 13.40
CA VAL A 28 -2.54 10.59 12.51
C VAL A 28 -1.32 9.84 13.03
N ASN A 29 -0.99 9.97 14.32
CA ASN A 29 0.17 9.31 14.91
C ASN A 29 0.10 7.76 14.80
N ARG A 30 -1.10 7.17 14.97
CA ARG A 30 -1.29 5.71 14.87
C ARG A 30 -1.18 5.18 13.46
N TYR A 31 -1.62 5.95 12.49
CA TYR A 31 -1.77 5.45 11.11
C TYR A 31 -0.67 5.94 10.17
N ARG A 32 0.09 6.98 10.52
CA ARG A 32 1.10 7.58 9.63
C ARG A 32 2.09 6.55 9.09
N ASP A 33 2.81 5.87 9.95
CA ASP A 33 3.87 4.96 9.53
C ASP A 33 3.31 3.72 8.82
N ARG A 34 2.16 3.22 9.28
CA ARG A 34 1.45 2.12 8.61
C ARG A 34 1.03 2.50 7.20
N LEU A 35 0.46 3.68 7.02
CA LEU A 35 0.05 4.17 5.71
C LEU A 35 1.25 4.44 4.80
N ILE A 36 2.35 5.00 5.33
CA ILE A 36 3.59 5.21 4.55
C ILE A 36 4.10 3.86 4.05
N ASN A 37 4.24 2.86 4.92
CA ASN A 37 4.68 1.52 4.54
C ASN A 37 3.75 0.88 3.50
N PHE A 38 2.44 0.96 3.70
CA PHE A 38 1.45 0.44 2.76
C PHE A 38 1.58 1.11 1.39
N VAL A 39 1.58 2.45 1.35
CA VAL A 39 1.61 3.22 0.09
C VAL A 39 2.96 3.06 -0.60
N PHE A 40 4.08 3.08 0.14
CA PHE A 40 5.41 2.83 -0.42
C PHE A 40 5.49 1.47 -1.12
N ARG A 41 5.04 0.40 -0.47
CA ARG A 41 5.00 -0.93 -1.10
C ARG A 41 4.05 -0.99 -2.31
N PHE A 42 3.07 -0.09 -2.35
CA PHE A 42 2.11 0.01 -3.44
C PHE A 42 2.68 0.77 -4.65
N VAL A 43 3.30 1.94 -4.44
CA VAL A 43 3.76 2.84 -5.53
C VAL A 43 5.25 2.70 -5.85
N GLY A 44 6.08 2.26 -4.90
CA GLY A 44 7.52 2.04 -5.08
C GLY A 44 8.40 3.28 -4.87
N SER A 45 7.83 4.44 -4.56
CA SER A 45 8.55 5.68 -4.26
C SER A 45 8.17 6.17 -2.87
N PHE A 46 9.16 6.48 -2.04
CA PHE A 46 8.94 6.97 -0.67
C PHE A 46 8.37 8.40 -0.70
N GLU A 47 8.87 9.26 -1.55
CA GLU A 47 8.38 10.62 -1.73
C GLU A 47 6.90 10.64 -2.18
N GLU A 48 6.55 9.85 -3.20
CA GLU A 48 5.15 9.71 -3.61
C GLU A 48 4.27 9.12 -2.49
N ALA A 49 4.83 8.23 -1.66
CA ALA A 49 4.10 7.64 -0.54
C ALA A 49 3.79 8.68 0.54
N GLU A 50 4.75 9.55 0.89
CA GLU A 50 4.53 10.64 1.84
C GLU A 50 3.45 11.61 1.35
N ASP A 51 3.50 12.02 0.09
CA ASP A 51 2.49 12.90 -0.51
C ASP A 51 1.08 12.29 -0.46
N ILE A 52 0.95 11.02 -0.85
CA ILE A 52 -0.33 10.31 -0.84
C ILE A 52 -0.86 10.15 0.59
N VAL A 53 0.01 9.90 1.56
CA VAL A 53 -0.38 9.78 2.97
C VAL A 53 -0.82 11.12 3.53
N GLN A 54 -0.12 12.21 3.19
CA GLN A 54 -0.53 13.56 3.54
C GLN A 54 -1.92 13.87 2.98
N ASP A 55 -2.15 13.60 1.69
CA ASP A 55 -3.46 13.75 1.03
C ASP A 55 -4.54 12.87 1.68
N THR A 56 -4.16 11.69 2.17
CA THR A 56 -5.07 10.78 2.89
C THR A 56 -5.55 11.44 4.19
N PHE A 57 -4.65 12.04 4.97
CA PHE A 57 -5.02 12.73 6.20
C PHE A 57 -5.80 14.01 5.96
N VAL A 58 -5.48 14.77 4.91
CA VAL A 58 -6.30 15.92 4.48
C VAL A 58 -7.73 15.47 4.14
N LYS A 59 -7.88 14.36 3.40
CA LYS A 59 -9.21 13.82 3.09
C LYS A 59 -9.93 13.26 4.31
N LEU A 60 -9.22 12.64 5.24
CA LEU A 60 -9.77 12.23 6.53
C LEU A 60 -10.38 13.45 7.26
N TYR A 61 -9.61 14.53 7.36
CA TYR A 61 -10.06 15.76 8.01
C TYR A 61 -11.32 16.34 7.34
N GLN A 62 -11.29 16.47 6.02
CA GLN A 62 -12.39 17.06 5.25
C GLN A 62 -13.65 16.19 5.24
N LYS A 63 -13.48 14.87 5.37
CA LYS A 63 -14.58 13.90 5.23
C LYS A 63 -14.93 13.17 6.52
N LYS A 64 -14.48 13.66 7.67
CA LYS A 64 -14.71 13.02 8.96
C LYS A 64 -16.19 12.67 9.20
N ASP A 65 -17.11 13.56 8.80
CA ASP A 65 -18.55 13.42 9.01
C ASP A 65 -19.20 12.35 8.13
N TYR A 66 -18.49 11.85 7.10
CA TYR A 66 -18.95 10.73 6.28
C TYR A 66 -18.64 9.36 6.89
N TYR A 67 -17.72 9.30 7.86
CA TYR A 67 -17.46 8.04 8.53
C TYR A 67 -18.69 7.56 9.30
N ARG A 68 -19.03 6.29 9.13
CA ARG A 68 -20.07 5.61 9.91
C ARG A 68 -19.46 4.39 10.59
N PRO A 69 -19.76 4.12 11.87
CA PRO A 69 -19.17 3.02 12.63
C PRO A 69 -19.73 1.63 12.24
N ILE A 70 -20.04 1.45 10.96
CA ILE A 70 -20.50 0.18 10.36
C ILE A 70 -19.28 -0.71 10.00
N SER A 71 -18.12 -0.09 9.77
CA SER A 71 -16.85 -0.78 9.52
C SER A 71 -15.76 -0.24 10.42
N ALA A 72 -14.67 -1.00 10.58
CA ALA A 72 -13.50 -0.55 11.30
C ALA A 72 -12.94 0.75 10.69
N PHE A 73 -12.38 1.63 11.52
CA PHE A 73 -11.75 2.86 11.06
C PHE A 73 -10.58 2.55 10.10
N SER A 74 -9.80 1.49 10.41
CA SER A 74 -8.73 1.00 9.52
C SER A 74 -9.24 0.76 8.10
N THR A 75 -10.35 0.04 7.94
CA THR A 75 -10.96 -0.21 6.62
C THR A 75 -11.23 1.09 5.86
N TRP A 76 -11.74 2.11 6.54
CA TRP A 76 -12.07 3.39 5.90
C TRP A 76 -10.84 4.17 5.49
N ILE A 77 -9.83 4.30 6.35
CA ILE A 77 -8.61 5.07 6.03
C ILE A 77 -7.78 4.38 4.95
N PHE A 78 -7.65 3.04 4.98
CA PHE A 78 -6.98 2.29 3.92
C PHE A 78 -7.73 2.34 2.59
N THR A 79 -9.06 2.48 2.60
CA THR A 79 -9.85 2.74 1.39
C THR A 79 -9.47 4.09 0.76
N ILE A 80 -9.34 5.13 1.57
CA ILE A 80 -8.94 6.47 1.10
C ILE A 80 -7.53 6.39 0.48
N ALA A 81 -6.56 5.84 1.20
CA ALA A 81 -5.18 5.71 0.76
C ALA A 81 -5.05 4.87 -0.52
N SER A 82 -5.70 3.71 -0.58
CA SER A 82 -5.71 2.83 -1.76
C SER A 82 -6.27 3.53 -3.00
N ASN A 83 -7.35 4.31 -2.86
CA ASN A 83 -7.94 5.03 -3.97
C ASN A 83 -7.06 6.18 -4.47
N LEU A 84 -6.36 6.88 -3.57
CA LEU A 84 -5.39 7.90 -3.93
C LEU A 84 -4.18 7.28 -4.66
N ALA A 85 -3.61 6.22 -4.11
CA ALA A 85 -2.49 5.51 -4.71
C ALA A 85 -2.83 4.96 -6.11
N LYS A 86 -4.00 4.33 -6.27
CA LYS A 86 -4.49 3.89 -7.61
C LYS A 86 -4.61 5.06 -8.58
N THR A 87 -5.09 6.20 -8.11
CA THR A 87 -5.24 7.41 -8.94
C THR A 87 -3.88 7.92 -9.40
N GLU A 88 -2.87 7.97 -8.51
CA GLU A 88 -1.52 8.41 -8.84
C GLU A 88 -0.85 7.46 -9.84
N LEU A 89 -0.93 6.15 -9.65
CA LEU A 89 -0.41 5.19 -10.62
C LEU A 89 -1.07 5.32 -12.00
N ARG A 90 -2.38 5.61 -12.06
CA ARG A 90 -3.06 5.89 -13.35
C ARG A 90 -2.55 7.18 -14.01
N LYS A 91 -2.30 8.24 -13.23
CA LYS A 91 -1.72 9.49 -13.74
C LYS A 91 -0.29 9.26 -14.24
N ARG A 92 0.54 8.50 -13.49
CA ARG A 92 1.91 8.14 -13.87
C ARG A 92 1.92 7.37 -15.20
N LYS A 93 1.05 6.35 -15.34
CA LYS A 93 0.90 5.61 -16.60
C LYS A 93 0.52 6.54 -17.75
N ARG A 94 -0.46 7.43 -17.58
CA ARG A 94 -0.88 8.38 -18.62
C ARG A 94 0.23 9.35 -19.01
N ARG A 95 0.98 9.91 -18.05
CA ARG A 95 2.14 10.79 -18.34
C ARG A 95 3.20 10.05 -19.15
N LYS A 96 3.51 8.78 -18.79
CA LYS A 96 4.48 7.97 -19.53
C LYS A 96 4.03 7.71 -20.97
N VAL A 97 2.76 7.33 -21.18
CA VAL A 97 2.19 7.10 -22.52
C VAL A 97 2.23 8.38 -23.36
N SER A 98 1.82 9.52 -22.79
CA SER A 98 1.87 10.82 -23.48
C SER A 98 3.30 11.20 -23.88
N TYR A 99 4.29 10.97 -23.00
CA TYR A 99 5.70 11.22 -23.32
C TYR A 99 6.20 10.31 -24.45
N LEU A 100 5.92 9.00 -24.37
CA LEU A 100 6.32 8.04 -25.42
C LEU A 100 5.68 8.37 -26.78
N SER A 101 4.42 8.78 -26.80
CA SER A 101 3.75 9.18 -28.04
C SER A 101 4.35 10.45 -28.65
N GLN A 102 4.85 11.38 -27.84
CA GLN A 102 5.54 12.61 -28.33
C GLN A 102 6.90 12.31 -28.96
N ILE A 103 7.60 11.25 -28.50
CA ILE A 103 8.90 10.84 -29.08
C ILE A 103 8.77 9.76 -30.15
N GLY A 104 7.53 9.45 -30.60
CA GLY A 104 7.28 8.53 -31.72
C GLY A 104 7.46 7.03 -31.38
N MET A 105 7.53 6.67 -30.11
CA MET A 105 7.60 5.26 -29.68
C MET A 105 6.21 4.68 -29.44
N GLN A 106 5.92 3.51 -30.04
CA GLN A 106 4.69 2.76 -29.76
C GLN A 106 4.82 1.96 -28.47
N GLU A 107 3.73 1.97 -27.67
CA GLU A 107 3.60 1.18 -26.44
C GLU A 107 3.58 -0.32 -26.80
N LYS A 108 4.70 -1.03 -26.62
CA LYS A 108 4.67 -2.48 -26.38
C LYS A 108 4.59 -2.67 -24.87
N ASP A 109 3.69 -3.56 -24.42
CA ASP A 109 3.41 -3.91 -23.03
C ASP A 109 4.64 -3.78 -22.12
N PHE A 110 4.84 -2.60 -21.53
CA PHE A 110 5.89 -2.38 -20.55
C PHE A 110 5.28 -2.52 -19.15
N ASP A 111 5.53 -3.66 -18.52
CA ASP A 111 5.65 -3.71 -17.08
C ASP A 111 6.72 -2.68 -16.68
N ILE A 112 6.41 -1.82 -15.71
CA ILE A 112 7.27 -0.72 -15.27
C ILE A 112 8.59 -1.33 -14.76
N PRO A 113 9.75 -1.08 -15.39
CA PRO A 113 11.02 -1.47 -14.80
C PRO A 113 11.25 -0.62 -13.55
N VAL A 114 11.53 -1.28 -12.43
CA VAL A 114 12.05 -0.64 -11.24
C VAL A 114 13.50 -0.28 -11.56
N GLU A 115 13.88 1.00 -11.39
CA GLU A 115 15.28 1.40 -11.43
C GLU A 115 16.04 0.66 -10.33
N ASP A 116 17.14 0.00 -10.72
CA ASP A 116 18.09 -0.65 -9.83
C ASP A 116 18.67 0.38 -8.85
N THR A 117 18.32 0.25 -7.59
CA THR A 117 19.15 0.80 -6.51
C THR A 117 20.00 -0.34 -5.95
N THR A 118 21.25 -0.34 -6.36
CA THR A 118 22.35 -1.14 -5.79
C THR A 118 22.54 -0.77 -4.32
N ASP A 119 22.58 -1.71 -3.37
CA ASP A 119 23.76 -2.20 -2.66
C ASP A 119 23.46 -2.78 -1.27
N GLU A 120 24.15 -3.81 -1.03
CA GLU A 120 24.82 -4.43 0.10
C GLU A 120 24.31 -5.83 0.47
N GLU A 121 25.26 -6.73 0.28
CA GLU A 121 25.13 -8.18 0.50
C GLU A 121 25.10 -8.54 1.98
N THR A 122 24.08 -9.28 2.37
CA THR A 122 24.15 -10.12 3.57
C THR A 122 23.69 -11.53 3.23
N VAL A 123 24.57 -12.49 3.48
CA VAL A 123 24.41 -13.91 3.15
C VAL A 123 23.34 -14.53 4.05
N GLY A 124 22.27 -15.06 3.43
CA GLY A 124 21.33 -15.99 4.08
C GLY A 124 19.88 -15.55 4.18
N GLU A 125 19.58 -14.26 4.20
CA GLU A 125 18.23 -13.70 4.24
C GLU A 125 17.97 -12.79 3.03
N TYR A 126 16.72 -12.71 2.57
CA TYR A 126 16.34 -11.73 1.55
C TYR A 126 16.51 -10.33 2.13
N THR A 127 17.16 -9.43 1.40
CA THR A 127 17.20 -8.02 1.79
C THR A 127 15.82 -7.38 1.64
N GLU A 128 15.56 -6.30 2.39
CA GLU A 128 14.32 -5.54 2.28
C GLU A 128 14.09 -5.07 0.84
N SER A 129 15.16 -4.63 0.14
CA SER A 129 15.10 -4.23 -1.27
C SER A 129 14.63 -5.37 -2.17
N GLN A 130 15.18 -6.57 -2.04
CA GLN A 130 14.79 -7.74 -2.85
C GLN A 130 13.32 -8.13 -2.64
N ILE A 131 12.85 -8.06 -1.40
CA ILE A 131 11.44 -8.29 -1.09
C ILE A 131 10.57 -7.20 -1.73
N GLN A 132 10.99 -5.94 -1.64
CA GLN A 132 10.28 -4.81 -2.22
C GLN A 132 10.19 -4.94 -3.75
N ASP A 133 11.29 -5.30 -4.43
CA ASP A 133 11.32 -5.49 -5.88
C ASP A 133 10.42 -6.65 -6.31
N ALA A 134 10.48 -7.77 -5.57
CA ALA A 134 9.59 -8.90 -5.81
C ALA A 134 8.11 -8.51 -5.65
N ILE A 135 7.76 -7.72 -4.62
CA ILE A 135 6.42 -7.19 -4.42
C ILE A 135 6.04 -6.24 -5.57
N GLN A 136 6.93 -5.32 -5.96
CA GLN A 136 6.69 -4.37 -7.06
C GLN A 136 6.49 -5.04 -8.41
N SER A 137 7.11 -6.20 -8.63
CA SER A 137 6.96 -6.99 -9.86
C SER A 137 5.62 -7.74 -9.96
N LEU A 138 4.83 -7.81 -8.88
CA LEU A 138 3.48 -8.38 -8.94
C LEU A 138 2.52 -7.44 -9.66
N GLN A 139 1.56 -8.01 -10.38
CA GLN A 139 0.46 -7.21 -10.92
C GLN A 139 -0.27 -6.47 -9.80
N LEU A 140 -0.66 -5.22 -10.06
CA LEU A 140 -1.20 -4.30 -9.06
C LEU A 140 -2.31 -4.91 -8.17
N HIS A 141 -3.24 -5.66 -8.75
CA HIS A 141 -4.35 -6.25 -8.00
C HIS A 141 -3.93 -7.41 -7.08
N PHE A 142 -2.85 -8.14 -7.41
CA PHE A 142 -2.25 -9.16 -6.55
C PHE A 142 -1.43 -8.49 -5.44
N ARG A 143 -0.57 -7.53 -5.81
CA ARG A 143 0.25 -6.75 -4.89
C ARG A 143 -0.59 -6.11 -3.79
N THR A 144 -1.65 -5.37 -4.16
CA THR A 144 -2.49 -4.67 -3.21
C THR A 144 -3.16 -5.63 -2.22
N ALA A 145 -3.71 -6.75 -2.71
CA ALA A 145 -4.36 -7.72 -1.84
C ALA A 145 -3.37 -8.40 -0.87
N LEU A 146 -2.16 -8.69 -1.34
CA LEU A 146 -1.07 -9.27 -0.54
C LEU A 146 -0.65 -8.31 0.58
N ILE A 147 -0.36 -7.04 0.27
CA ILE A 147 0.09 -6.05 1.25
C ILE A 147 -0.97 -5.87 2.35
N LEU A 148 -2.23 -5.69 1.96
CA LEU A 148 -3.32 -5.53 2.92
C LEU A 148 -3.50 -6.75 3.83
N ARG A 149 -3.23 -7.97 3.33
CA ARG A 149 -3.37 -9.20 4.12
C ARG A 149 -2.16 -9.52 4.96
N ASP A 150 -0.97 -9.53 4.35
CA ASP A 150 0.22 -10.13 4.95
C ASP A 150 1.11 -9.10 5.67
N ILE A 151 0.93 -7.81 5.39
CA ILE A 151 1.67 -6.72 6.04
C ILE A 151 0.75 -5.94 6.99
N GLU A 152 -0.46 -5.58 6.54
CA GLU A 152 -1.42 -4.82 7.36
C GLU A 152 -2.34 -5.72 8.19
N GLU A 153 -2.25 -7.04 8.02
CA GLU A 153 -2.97 -8.08 8.78
C GLU A 153 -4.50 -7.95 8.74
N LEU A 154 -5.03 -7.27 7.73
CA LEU A 154 -6.48 -7.07 7.59
C LEU A 154 -7.19 -8.37 7.25
N SER A 155 -8.43 -8.51 7.72
CA SER A 155 -9.30 -9.65 7.37
C SER A 155 -9.68 -9.65 5.89
N TYR A 156 -10.03 -10.81 5.35
CA TYR A 156 -10.49 -10.91 3.95
C TYR A 156 -11.73 -10.05 3.69
N GLU A 157 -12.61 -9.92 4.69
CA GLU A 157 -13.82 -9.12 4.66
C GLU A 157 -13.50 -7.61 4.59
N GLU A 158 -12.53 -7.15 5.36
CA GLU A 158 -12.04 -5.76 5.30
C GLU A 158 -11.40 -5.46 3.95
N ILE A 159 -10.53 -6.35 3.46
CA ILE A 159 -9.88 -6.21 2.15
C ILE A 159 -10.92 -6.18 1.01
N SER A 160 -11.94 -7.03 1.10
CA SER A 160 -13.06 -7.05 0.15
C SER A 160 -13.76 -5.68 0.09
N LYS A 161 -14.00 -5.04 1.23
CA LYS A 161 -14.57 -3.69 1.32
C LYS A 161 -13.62 -2.61 0.80
N ILE A 162 -12.33 -2.66 1.18
CA ILE A 162 -11.31 -1.67 0.77
C ILE A 162 -11.13 -1.67 -0.75
N LEU A 163 -11.10 -2.85 -1.36
CA LEU A 163 -10.84 -3.00 -2.78
C LEU A 163 -12.10 -3.01 -3.65
N ASP A 164 -13.27 -3.10 -3.03
CA ASP A 164 -14.58 -3.26 -3.69
C ASP A 164 -14.58 -4.49 -4.62
N VAL A 165 -14.21 -5.65 -4.05
CA VAL A 165 -14.06 -6.92 -4.79
C VAL A 165 -14.64 -8.07 -3.97
N PRO A 166 -15.35 -9.03 -4.59
CA PRO A 166 -15.93 -10.17 -3.88
C PRO A 166 -14.91 -10.97 -3.07
N LEU A 167 -15.31 -11.47 -1.90
CA LEU A 167 -14.46 -12.20 -0.96
C LEU A 167 -13.71 -13.38 -1.60
N GLY A 168 -14.39 -14.16 -2.46
CA GLY A 168 -13.77 -15.26 -3.19
C GLY A 168 -12.64 -14.81 -4.12
N THR A 169 -12.81 -13.64 -4.74
CA THR A 169 -11.77 -13.03 -5.57
C THR A 169 -10.57 -12.56 -4.73
N ILE A 170 -10.80 -12.01 -3.53
CA ILE A 170 -9.72 -11.63 -2.62
C ILE A 170 -8.90 -12.85 -2.20
N LYS A 171 -9.56 -13.95 -1.79
CA LYS A 171 -8.88 -15.20 -1.44
C LYS A 171 -8.01 -15.72 -2.59
N SER A 172 -8.53 -15.73 -3.81
CA SER A 172 -7.78 -16.19 -4.98
C SER A 172 -6.62 -15.26 -5.35
N ARG A 173 -6.80 -13.93 -5.23
CA ARG A 173 -5.73 -12.95 -5.48
C ARG A 173 -4.57 -13.11 -4.49
N ILE A 174 -4.86 -13.24 -3.21
CA ILE A 174 -3.84 -13.41 -2.17
C ILE A 174 -3.07 -14.72 -2.38
N ASN A 175 -3.77 -15.83 -2.66
CA ASN A 175 -3.12 -17.10 -2.92
C ASN A 175 -2.19 -17.02 -4.14
N ARG A 176 -2.65 -16.48 -5.27
CA ARG A 176 -1.83 -16.28 -6.48
C ARG A 176 -0.66 -15.34 -6.23
N ALA A 177 -0.87 -14.25 -5.49
CA ALA A 177 0.19 -13.32 -5.14
C ALA A 177 1.31 -14.00 -4.34
N ARG A 178 0.96 -14.80 -3.34
CA ARG A 178 1.93 -15.57 -2.54
C ARG A 178 2.73 -16.56 -3.37
N LEU A 179 2.07 -17.29 -4.28
CA LEU A 179 2.74 -18.23 -5.18
C LEU A 179 3.73 -17.52 -6.12
N GLN A 180 3.31 -16.40 -6.73
CA GLN A 180 4.19 -15.61 -7.60
C GLN A 180 5.36 -15.00 -6.82
N LEU A 181 5.11 -14.47 -5.62
CA LEU A 181 6.17 -13.92 -4.77
C LEU A 181 7.18 -15.00 -4.38
N GLN A 182 6.71 -16.17 -3.97
CA GLN A 182 7.58 -17.31 -3.63
C GLN A 182 8.44 -17.75 -4.83
N GLU A 183 7.87 -17.80 -6.04
CA GLU A 183 8.61 -18.13 -7.24
C GLU A 183 9.71 -17.09 -7.54
N LYS A 184 9.37 -15.81 -7.50
CA LYS A 184 10.35 -14.72 -7.72
C LYS A 184 11.50 -14.75 -6.71
N LEU A 185 11.21 -14.93 -5.45
CA LEU A 185 12.21 -15.02 -4.41
C LEU A 185 13.11 -16.27 -4.56
N LYS A 186 12.57 -17.40 -5.02
CA LYS A 186 13.39 -18.60 -5.35
C LYS A 186 14.40 -18.35 -6.47
N HIS A 187 14.06 -17.56 -7.48
CA HIS A 187 14.97 -17.21 -8.56
C HIS A 187 16.13 -16.34 -8.07
N VAL A 188 15.87 -15.37 -7.20
CA VAL A 188 16.90 -14.56 -6.56
C VAL A 188 17.95 -15.42 -5.82
N HIS A 189 17.54 -16.54 -5.22
CA HIS A 189 18.45 -17.48 -4.57
C HIS A 189 19.26 -18.35 -5.54
N LYS A 190 18.73 -18.70 -6.72
CA LYS A 190 19.42 -19.54 -7.69
C LYS A 190 20.57 -18.81 -8.40
N ASP A 191 20.37 -17.55 -8.75
CA ASP A 191 21.39 -16.73 -9.41
C ASP A 191 22.64 -16.52 -8.54
N ARG A 192 22.49 -16.61 -7.20
CA ARG A 192 23.61 -16.53 -6.24
C ARG A 192 24.43 -17.83 -6.09
N ARG A 193 23.97 -18.96 -6.64
CA ARG A 193 24.62 -20.29 -6.48
C ARG A 193 25.40 -20.74 -7.70
N THR A 194 25.54 -19.94 -8.74
CA THR A 194 26.41 -20.24 -9.88
C THR A 194 27.76 -19.55 -9.65
N PRO A 195 28.79 -20.25 -9.12
CA PRO A 195 30.16 -19.71 -9.13
C PRO A 195 30.67 -19.74 -10.56
N ILE A 196 31.37 -18.70 -10.96
CA ILE A 196 32.21 -18.61 -12.14
C ILE A 196 33.37 -19.60 -12.02
#